data_e5f9b86146e659cf9408e48bea8beea8
#
_entry.id   e5f9b86146e659cf9408e48bea8beea8
#
_cell.length_a   1.000
_cell.length_b   1.000
_cell.length_c   1.000
_cell.angle_alpha   90.00
_cell.angle_beta   90.00
_cell.angle_gamma   90.00
#
_symmetry.space_group_name_H-M   'P 1'
#
loop_
_entity.id
_entity.type
_entity.pdbx_description
1 polymer ?
#
loop_
_entity_poly.entity_id
_entity_poly.type
_entity_poly.pdbx_seq_one_letter_code
_entity_poly.pdbx_strand_id
1 'polypeptide(L)'
;MFRFIHTADVHLDAPLKSLALKDQGLAELVGNATRRALQTIVDLCIEEKVDALVIAGDLYDGDLRSMKTAAFLLSELERLNKSGISVFIIKGNHDAESVLTRELAFPPNVQVFSGHGECIKIPEKQTAIHGVSFAKPQAPDSLLSKFNSPEPGYFNVGLLHTSLSGSSKHDPYSPCGIADLEGHGFDYWALGHIHVRSVHSKS
;
A
#
# COMPACT_ATOMS: atom_id res chain seq x y z
N MET A 1 21.19 8.60 0.32
CA MET A 1 20.53 7.27 0.41
C MET A 1 19.05 7.51 0.63
N PHE A 2 18.16 6.81 -0.06
CA PHE A 2 16.70 6.87 0.15
C PHE A 2 16.30 5.80 1.17
N ARG A 3 15.58 6.20 2.22
CA ARG A 3 15.09 5.30 3.28
C ARG A 3 13.57 5.32 3.27
N PHE A 4 12.95 4.18 3.32
CA PHE A 4 11.50 4.09 3.35
C PHE A 4 11.02 2.89 4.18
N ILE A 5 9.79 2.99 4.66
CA ILE A 5 9.04 1.87 5.24
C ILE A 5 8.03 1.39 4.19
N HIS A 6 7.96 0.08 4.01
CA HIS A 6 6.97 -0.57 3.18
C HIS A 6 5.94 -1.28 4.05
N THR A 7 4.67 -1.01 3.80
CA THR A 7 3.52 -1.70 4.38
C THR A 7 2.46 -2.00 3.32
N ALA A 8 1.57 -2.94 3.61
CA ALA A 8 0.41 -3.29 2.81
C ALA A 8 -0.66 -3.92 3.71
N ASP A 9 -1.86 -4.12 3.18
CA ASP A 9 -2.91 -4.94 3.79
C ASP A 9 -3.24 -4.52 5.23
N VAL A 10 -3.36 -3.20 5.45
CA VAL A 10 -3.66 -2.62 6.77
C VAL A 10 -5.11 -2.89 7.17
N HIS A 11 -6.04 -2.91 6.19
CA HIS A 11 -7.46 -3.13 6.38
C HIS A 11 -8.03 -2.32 7.55
N LEU A 12 -7.76 -1.01 7.53
CA LEU A 12 -8.09 -0.09 8.60
C LEU A 12 -9.58 -0.14 8.93
N ASP A 13 -9.90 -0.42 10.20
CA ASP A 13 -11.26 -0.58 10.72
C ASP A 13 -12.12 -1.66 10.02
N ALA A 14 -11.50 -2.61 9.33
CA ALA A 14 -12.22 -3.72 8.72
C ALA A 14 -13.06 -4.47 9.77
N PRO A 15 -14.38 -4.69 9.51
CA PRO A 15 -15.25 -5.32 10.48
C PRO A 15 -14.94 -6.82 10.61
N LEU A 16 -14.53 -7.26 11.79
CA LEU A 16 -14.36 -8.68 12.11
C LEU A 16 -15.72 -9.35 12.38
N LYS A 17 -16.47 -9.58 11.31
CA LYS A 17 -17.85 -10.07 11.35
C LYS A 17 -18.03 -11.36 12.16
N SER A 18 -17.03 -12.24 12.19
CA SER A 18 -17.11 -13.53 12.89
C SER A 18 -16.78 -13.44 14.39
N LEU A 19 -16.02 -12.47 14.84
CA LEU A 19 -15.60 -12.30 16.23
C LEU A 19 -16.59 -11.45 17.03
N ALA A 20 -17.14 -10.40 16.42
CA ALA A 20 -18.10 -9.49 17.05
C ALA A 20 -19.39 -10.18 17.55
N LEU A 21 -19.71 -11.36 16.98
CA LEU A 21 -20.86 -12.18 17.39
C LEU A 21 -20.63 -12.99 18.68
N LYS A 22 -19.38 -13.08 19.18
CA LYS A 22 -19.02 -13.97 20.28
C LYS A 22 -18.56 -13.26 21.56
N ASP A 23 -17.94 -12.08 21.44
CA ASP A 23 -17.41 -11.35 22.60
C ASP A 23 -17.23 -9.86 22.27
N GLN A 24 -17.98 -8.99 22.98
CA GLN A 24 -17.98 -7.56 22.75
C GLN A 24 -16.66 -6.88 23.19
N GLY A 25 -16.02 -7.38 24.26
CA GLY A 25 -14.73 -6.87 24.73
C GLY A 25 -13.60 -7.22 23.76
N LEU A 26 -13.64 -8.40 23.16
CA LEU A 26 -12.69 -8.83 22.16
C LEU A 26 -12.89 -8.04 20.85
N ALA A 27 -14.14 -7.73 20.48
CA ALA A 27 -14.48 -6.93 19.31
C ALA A 27 -13.89 -5.50 19.41
N GLU A 28 -13.96 -4.86 20.59
CA GLU A 28 -13.35 -3.54 20.81
C GLU A 28 -11.82 -3.58 20.77
N LEU A 29 -11.23 -4.61 21.38
CA LEU A 29 -9.77 -4.79 21.40
C LEU A 29 -9.21 -4.94 19.98
N VAL A 30 -9.88 -5.77 19.17
CA VAL A 30 -9.46 -6.06 17.81
C VAL A 30 -9.83 -4.92 16.85
N GLY A 31 -10.97 -4.25 17.07
CA GLY A 31 -11.38 -3.08 16.30
C GLY A 31 -10.38 -1.93 16.35
N ASN A 32 -9.61 -1.82 17.44
CA ASN A 32 -8.54 -0.83 17.57
C ASN A 32 -7.17 -1.33 17.11
N ALA A 33 -7.02 -2.62 16.79
CA ALA A 33 -5.70 -3.20 16.49
C ALA A 33 -5.11 -2.63 15.20
N THR A 34 -5.91 -2.49 14.14
CA THR A 34 -5.47 -1.94 12.86
C THR A 34 -5.08 -0.46 12.97
N ARG A 35 -5.80 0.32 13.79
CA ARG A 35 -5.43 1.70 14.10
C ARG A 35 -4.10 1.79 14.83
N ARG A 36 -3.90 0.95 15.85
CA ARG A 36 -2.63 0.89 16.58
C ARG A 36 -1.48 0.47 15.67
N ALA A 37 -1.72 -0.50 14.78
CA ALA A 37 -0.72 -0.90 13.79
C ALA A 37 -0.30 0.27 12.89
N LEU A 38 -1.26 1.01 12.34
CA LEU A 38 -0.96 2.19 11.52
C LEU A 38 -0.23 3.27 12.32
N GLN A 39 -0.65 3.56 13.56
CA GLN A 39 0.06 4.49 14.44
C GLN A 39 1.51 4.07 14.68
N THR A 40 1.74 2.79 14.99
CA THR A 40 3.09 2.25 15.19
C THR A 40 3.96 2.41 13.94
N ILE A 41 3.39 2.20 12.74
CA ILE A 41 4.09 2.41 11.47
C ILE A 41 4.45 3.88 11.30
N VAL A 42 3.52 4.80 11.58
CA VAL A 42 3.74 6.24 11.49
C VAL A 42 4.78 6.70 12.50
N ASP A 43 4.69 6.24 13.75
CA ASP A 43 5.67 6.53 14.79
C ASP A 43 7.07 6.09 14.37
N LEU A 44 7.20 4.87 13.85
CA LEU A 44 8.47 4.33 13.34
C LEU A 44 9.01 5.17 12.16
N CYS A 45 8.15 5.60 11.23
CA CYS A 45 8.57 6.49 10.15
C CYS A 45 9.20 7.78 10.68
N ILE A 46 8.58 8.38 11.70
CA ILE A 46 9.03 9.64 12.30
C ILE A 46 10.32 9.43 13.11
N GLU A 47 10.39 8.39 13.95
CA GLU A 47 11.56 8.06 14.77
C GLU A 47 12.79 7.79 13.89
N GLU A 48 12.63 6.97 12.86
CA GLU A 48 13.68 6.59 11.92
C GLU A 48 13.99 7.68 10.89
N LYS A 49 13.21 8.76 10.84
CA LYS A 49 13.36 9.88 9.90
C LYS A 49 13.50 9.39 8.47
N VAL A 50 12.56 8.52 8.06
CA VAL A 50 12.56 7.98 6.71
C VAL A 50 12.16 9.05 5.69
N ASP A 51 12.56 8.86 4.43
CA ASP A 51 12.17 9.76 3.34
C ASP A 51 10.71 9.51 2.90
N ALA A 52 10.25 8.25 3.02
CA ALA A 52 8.91 7.88 2.59
C ALA A 52 8.29 6.70 3.35
N LEU A 53 6.95 6.68 3.34
CA LEU A 53 6.12 5.51 3.61
C LEU A 53 5.50 5.05 2.28
N VAL A 54 5.66 3.77 1.93
CA VAL A 54 4.98 3.16 0.78
C VAL A 54 3.92 2.17 1.24
N ILE A 55 2.71 2.27 0.69
CA ILE A 55 1.55 1.45 1.04
C ILE A 55 1.10 0.70 -0.22
N ALA A 56 1.37 -0.60 -0.25
CA ALA A 56 1.14 -1.44 -1.42
C ALA A 56 -0.27 -2.06 -1.46
N GLY A 57 -1.31 -1.24 -1.26
CA GLY A 57 -2.71 -1.60 -1.40
C GLY A 57 -3.38 -2.09 -0.11
N ASP A 58 -4.69 -2.21 -0.19
CA ASP A 58 -5.60 -2.65 0.86
C ASP A 58 -5.41 -1.88 2.18
N LEU A 59 -5.39 -0.55 2.06
CA LEU A 59 -5.31 0.35 3.21
C LEU A 59 -6.59 0.29 4.06
N TYR A 60 -7.76 0.14 3.41
CA TYR A 60 -9.08 -0.03 4.06
C TYR A 60 -10.04 -0.84 3.16
N ASP A 61 -11.14 -1.31 3.70
CA ASP A 61 -12.17 -2.01 2.93
C ASP A 61 -13.10 -1.02 2.22
N GLY A 62 -13.44 -1.29 0.95
CA GLY A 62 -14.16 -0.39 0.06
C GLY A 62 -15.55 0.07 0.54
N ASP A 63 -16.25 -0.76 1.29
CA ASP A 63 -17.57 -0.46 1.85
C ASP A 63 -17.52 0.45 3.08
N LEU A 64 -16.35 0.78 3.57
CA LEU A 64 -16.16 1.57 4.78
C LEU A 64 -16.41 3.05 4.49
N ARG A 65 -17.56 3.56 4.93
CA ARG A 65 -17.95 4.98 4.82
C ARG A 65 -17.84 5.73 6.15
N SER A 66 -16.95 5.29 7.01
CA SER A 66 -16.81 5.88 8.34
C SER A 66 -16.01 7.19 8.31
N MET A 67 -16.67 8.30 8.61
CA MET A 67 -15.99 9.59 8.80
C MET A 67 -14.95 9.54 9.93
N LYS A 68 -15.14 8.67 10.93
CA LYS A 68 -14.15 8.45 12.00
C LYS A 68 -12.88 7.80 11.48
N THR A 69 -13.02 6.82 10.59
CA THR A 69 -11.88 6.15 9.94
C THR A 69 -11.13 7.14 9.05
N ALA A 70 -11.88 7.93 8.26
CA ALA A 70 -11.31 8.97 7.41
C ALA A 70 -10.53 10.02 8.22
N ALA A 71 -11.13 10.56 9.28
CA ALA A 71 -10.48 11.54 10.13
C ALA A 71 -9.22 10.98 10.83
N PHE A 72 -9.28 9.72 11.28
CA PHE A 72 -8.12 9.05 11.86
C PHE A 72 -7.00 8.91 10.83
N LEU A 73 -7.29 8.37 9.63
CA LEU A 73 -6.30 8.23 8.56
C LEU A 73 -5.66 9.57 8.22
N LEU A 74 -6.48 10.61 7.99
CA LEU A 74 -5.98 11.95 7.68
C LEU A 74 -5.09 12.50 8.80
N SER A 75 -5.42 12.25 10.06
CA SER A 75 -4.59 12.71 11.19
C SER A 75 -3.21 12.05 11.18
N GLU A 76 -3.12 10.76 10.88
CA GLU A 76 -1.83 10.05 10.79
C GLU A 76 -1.00 10.49 9.57
N LEU A 77 -1.65 10.69 8.42
CA LEU A 77 -0.99 11.22 7.22
C LEU A 77 -0.49 12.66 7.42
N GLU A 78 -1.23 13.49 8.17
CA GLU A 78 -0.80 14.84 8.52
C GLU A 78 0.40 14.85 9.49
N ARG A 79 0.54 13.85 10.35
CA ARG A 79 1.74 13.68 11.19
C ARG A 79 2.99 13.45 10.32
N LEU A 80 2.86 12.60 9.30
CA LEU A 80 3.94 12.37 8.32
C LEU A 80 4.24 13.64 7.51
N ASN A 81 3.19 14.38 7.09
CA ASN A 81 3.34 15.65 6.39
C ASN A 81 4.15 16.67 7.19
N LYS A 82 3.81 16.87 8.46
CA LYS A 82 4.54 17.76 9.38
C LYS A 82 6.00 17.34 9.61
N SER A 83 6.28 16.05 9.44
CA SER A 83 7.63 15.49 9.56
C SER A 83 8.39 15.49 8.23
N GLY A 84 7.82 15.99 7.14
CA GLY A 84 8.42 16.05 5.81
C GLY A 84 8.57 14.69 5.14
N ILE A 85 7.76 13.69 5.54
CA ILE A 85 7.82 12.34 5.02
C ILE A 85 6.79 12.17 3.91
N SER A 86 7.23 11.77 2.72
CA SER A 86 6.34 11.47 1.59
C SER A 86 5.57 10.18 1.79
N VAL A 87 4.36 10.10 1.24
CA VAL A 87 3.55 8.87 1.29
C VAL A 87 3.12 8.49 -0.11
N PHE A 88 3.42 7.26 -0.52
CA PHE A 88 3.05 6.71 -1.83
C PHE A 88 2.09 5.55 -1.63
N ILE A 89 0.90 5.64 -2.24
CA ILE A 89 -0.18 4.68 -2.05
C ILE A 89 -0.63 4.15 -3.40
N ILE A 90 -0.74 2.83 -3.51
CA ILE A 90 -1.56 2.18 -4.53
C ILE A 90 -2.83 1.62 -3.89
N LYS A 91 -3.89 1.48 -4.67
CA LYS A 91 -5.12 0.79 -4.26
C LYS A 91 -5.01 -0.69 -4.60
N GLY A 92 -5.37 -1.55 -3.63
CA GLY A 92 -5.58 -2.97 -3.84
C GLY A 92 -7.01 -3.30 -4.26
N ASN A 93 -7.41 -4.55 -4.14
CA ASN A 93 -8.75 -5.00 -4.53
C ASN A 93 -9.85 -4.53 -3.56
N HIS A 94 -9.54 -4.39 -2.26
CA HIS A 94 -10.50 -3.93 -1.25
C HIS A 94 -10.77 -2.42 -1.34
N ASP A 95 -9.79 -1.62 -1.70
CA ASP A 95 -9.92 -0.16 -1.75
C ASP A 95 -10.05 0.44 -3.17
N ALA A 96 -10.11 -0.42 -4.20
CA ALA A 96 -10.21 0.00 -5.61
C ALA A 96 -11.40 0.94 -5.90
N GLU A 97 -12.58 0.63 -5.39
CA GLU A 97 -13.82 1.41 -5.58
C GLU A 97 -14.18 2.26 -4.35
N SER A 98 -13.27 2.41 -3.40
CA SER A 98 -13.56 3.13 -2.17
C SER A 98 -13.99 4.57 -2.42
N VAL A 99 -15.14 4.93 -1.85
CA VAL A 99 -15.66 6.29 -1.83
C VAL A 99 -14.72 7.20 -1.03
N LEU A 100 -14.13 6.68 0.06
CA LEU A 100 -13.20 7.44 0.89
C LEU A 100 -12.01 7.98 0.08
N THR A 101 -11.39 7.16 -0.78
CA THR A 101 -10.25 7.61 -1.59
C THR A 101 -10.62 8.70 -2.59
N ARG A 102 -11.89 8.73 -3.04
CA ARG A 102 -12.36 9.74 -4.01
C ARG A 102 -12.70 11.07 -3.36
N GLU A 103 -13.18 11.06 -2.12
CA GLU A 103 -13.72 12.24 -1.43
C GLU A 103 -12.74 12.85 -0.43
N LEU A 104 -11.70 12.12 -0.02
CA LEU A 104 -10.70 12.62 0.92
C LEU A 104 -9.73 13.58 0.24
N ALA A 105 -9.64 14.79 0.77
CA ALA A 105 -8.54 15.71 0.47
C ALA A 105 -7.31 15.27 1.27
N PHE A 106 -6.42 14.51 0.65
CA PHE A 106 -5.16 14.09 1.27
C PHE A 106 -4.21 15.28 1.48
N PRO A 107 -3.34 15.22 2.51
CA PRO A 107 -2.25 16.18 2.67
C PRO A 107 -1.30 16.18 1.44
N PRO A 108 -0.58 17.30 1.20
CA PRO A 108 0.23 17.48 -0.03
C PRO A 108 1.40 16.51 -0.17
N ASN A 109 1.83 15.85 0.91
CA ASN A 109 2.87 14.83 0.89
C ASN A 109 2.38 13.45 0.42
N VAL A 110 1.07 13.28 0.18
CA VAL A 110 0.46 12.00 -0.17
C VAL A 110 0.20 11.94 -1.67
N GLN A 111 0.75 10.93 -2.30
CA GLN A 111 0.48 10.58 -3.70
C GLN A 111 -0.22 9.24 -3.78
N VAL A 112 -1.43 9.23 -4.35
CA VAL A 112 -2.16 8.00 -4.68
C VAL A 112 -2.03 7.76 -6.18
N PHE A 113 -1.43 6.65 -6.56
CA PHE A 113 -1.24 6.28 -7.97
C PHE A 113 -2.55 5.87 -8.62
N SER A 114 -2.69 6.15 -9.92
CA SER A 114 -3.84 5.72 -10.72
C SER A 114 -3.68 4.29 -11.23
N GLY A 115 -4.67 3.82 -12.01
CA GLY A 115 -4.64 2.50 -12.66
C GLY A 115 -3.85 2.45 -13.98
N HIS A 116 -3.10 3.50 -14.33
CA HIS A 116 -2.45 3.64 -15.65
C HIS A 116 -0.91 3.57 -15.63
N GLY A 117 -0.32 3.18 -14.52
CA GLY A 117 1.14 3.14 -14.40
C GLY A 117 1.76 4.54 -14.40
N GLU A 118 2.16 5.01 -13.24
CA GLU A 118 2.74 6.32 -13.04
C GLU A 118 4.13 6.19 -12.42
N CYS A 119 4.97 7.18 -12.66
CA CYS A 119 6.32 7.27 -12.09
C CYS A 119 6.52 8.65 -11.48
N ILE A 120 6.94 8.68 -10.21
CA ILE A 120 7.31 9.89 -9.50
C ILE A 120 8.81 9.85 -9.22
N LYS A 121 9.51 10.85 -9.73
CA LYS A 121 10.96 10.99 -9.54
C LYS A 121 11.26 11.86 -8.32
N ILE A 122 12.21 11.41 -7.52
CA ILE A 122 12.79 12.14 -6.39
C ILE A 122 14.26 12.40 -6.73
N PRO A 123 14.55 13.46 -7.50
CA PRO A 123 15.87 13.67 -8.09
C PRO A 123 16.98 13.82 -7.04
N GLU A 124 16.71 14.49 -5.92
CA GLU A 124 17.66 14.71 -4.81
C GLU A 124 18.07 13.41 -4.10
N LYS A 125 17.29 12.35 -4.28
CA LYS A 125 17.56 11.00 -3.75
C LYS A 125 17.92 10.00 -4.85
N GLN A 126 17.90 10.42 -6.11
CA GLN A 126 18.07 9.53 -7.27
C GLN A 126 17.17 8.29 -7.20
N THR A 127 15.90 8.49 -6.82
CA THR A 127 14.91 7.43 -6.64
C THR A 127 13.67 7.70 -7.47
N ALA A 128 13.14 6.68 -8.11
CA ALA A 128 11.90 6.72 -8.87
C ALA A 128 10.90 5.73 -8.27
N ILE A 129 9.72 6.22 -7.93
CA ILE A 129 8.64 5.41 -7.37
C ILE A 129 7.61 5.18 -8.46
N HIS A 130 7.36 3.92 -8.78
CA HIS A 130 6.40 3.50 -9.78
C HIS A 130 5.22 2.82 -9.10
N GLY A 131 4.00 3.12 -9.52
CA GLY A 131 2.81 2.53 -8.92
C GLY A 131 1.70 2.29 -9.92
N VAL A 132 0.95 1.20 -9.71
CA VAL A 132 -0.29 0.89 -10.44
C VAL A 132 -1.35 0.47 -9.44
N SER A 133 -2.42 1.26 -9.34
CA SER A 133 -3.59 0.92 -8.53
C SER A 133 -4.55 0.01 -9.27
N PHE A 134 -5.29 -0.79 -8.54
CA PHE A 134 -6.48 -1.45 -9.07
C PHE A 134 -7.52 -0.40 -9.48
N ALA A 135 -8.05 -0.53 -10.68
CA ALA A 135 -9.15 0.31 -11.16
C ALA A 135 -10.53 -0.25 -10.76
N LYS A 136 -10.60 -1.56 -10.54
CA LYS A 136 -11.77 -2.33 -10.09
C LYS A 136 -11.33 -3.40 -9.09
N PRO A 137 -12.25 -3.91 -8.25
CA PRO A 137 -11.91 -4.98 -7.30
C PRO A 137 -11.34 -6.23 -7.95
N GLN A 138 -11.78 -6.54 -9.18
CA GLN A 138 -11.28 -7.68 -9.94
C GLN A 138 -10.16 -7.22 -10.89
N ALA A 139 -9.03 -7.92 -10.83
CA ALA A 139 -7.91 -7.77 -11.76
C ALA A 139 -7.37 -9.17 -12.13
N PRO A 140 -8.07 -9.90 -13.02
CA PRO A 140 -7.68 -11.27 -13.39
C PRO A 140 -6.36 -11.31 -14.17
N ASP A 141 -6.04 -10.21 -14.86
CA ASP A 141 -4.82 -10.07 -15.65
C ASP A 141 -3.71 -9.37 -14.86
N SER A 142 -2.47 -9.69 -15.18
CA SER A 142 -1.32 -9.05 -14.57
C SER A 142 -1.28 -7.55 -14.88
N LEU A 143 -1.15 -6.73 -13.84
CA LEU A 143 -0.96 -5.29 -13.99
C LEU A 143 0.50 -4.91 -14.30
N LEU A 144 1.42 -5.87 -14.31
CA LEU A 144 2.85 -5.63 -14.55
C LEU A 144 3.09 -4.96 -15.92
N SER A 145 2.29 -5.30 -16.93
CA SER A 145 2.36 -4.71 -18.26
C SER A 145 2.03 -3.20 -18.32
N LYS A 146 1.44 -2.65 -17.27
CA LYS A 146 1.11 -1.22 -17.17
C LYS A 146 2.26 -0.37 -16.62
N PHE A 147 3.27 -0.99 -16.03
CA PHE A 147 4.44 -0.26 -15.56
C PHE A 147 5.30 0.21 -16.73
N ASN A 148 5.82 1.41 -16.59
CA ASN A 148 6.85 1.93 -17.49
C ASN A 148 8.19 1.21 -17.25
N SER A 149 9.10 1.28 -18.22
CA SER A 149 10.48 0.83 -18.04
C SER A 149 11.15 1.55 -16.88
N PRO A 150 12.18 0.95 -16.25
CA PRO A 150 12.96 1.61 -15.22
C PRO A 150 13.53 2.95 -15.68
N GLU A 151 13.55 3.95 -14.79
CA GLU A 151 14.17 5.24 -15.05
C GLU A 151 15.70 5.10 -14.98
N PRO A 152 16.41 5.39 -16.07
CA PRO A 152 17.86 5.25 -16.08
C PRO A 152 18.55 6.16 -15.06
N GLY A 153 19.48 5.62 -14.28
CA GLY A 153 20.23 6.35 -13.26
C GLY A 153 19.50 6.58 -11.94
N TYR A 154 18.30 6.01 -11.79
CA TYR A 154 17.52 6.06 -10.55
C TYR A 154 17.45 4.67 -9.90
N PHE A 155 17.32 4.65 -8.59
CA PHE A 155 16.87 3.47 -7.86
C PHE A 155 15.35 3.34 -8.05
N ASN A 156 14.92 2.29 -8.72
CA ASN A 156 13.53 2.11 -9.14
C ASN A 156 12.78 1.24 -8.14
N VAL A 157 11.71 1.79 -7.54
CA VAL A 157 10.82 1.11 -6.61
C VAL A 157 9.46 0.94 -7.25
N GLY A 158 9.00 -0.30 -7.44
CA GLY A 158 7.66 -0.62 -7.94
C GLY A 158 6.70 -0.96 -6.81
N LEU A 159 5.51 -0.38 -6.80
CA LEU A 159 4.42 -0.75 -5.90
C LEU A 159 3.38 -1.55 -6.67
N LEU A 160 3.13 -2.78 -6.24
CA LEU A 160 2.17 -3.68 -6.89
C LEU A 160 1.40 -4.51 -5.86
N HIS A 161 0.07 -4.52 -5.98
CA HIS A 161 -0.80 -5.41 -5.21
C HIS A 161 -1.09 -6.65 -6.07
N THR A 162 -0.63 -7.85 -5.65
CA THR A 162 -0.56 -9.01 -6.55
C THR A 162 -0.67 -10.35 -5.83
N SER A 163 -1.37 -11.31 -6.47
CA SER A 163 -1.24 -12.73 -6.14
C SER A 163 0.07 -13.25 -6.72
N LEU A 164 1.14 -13.25 -5.90
CA LEU A 164 2.42 -13.80 -6.33
C LEU A 164 2.28 -15.31 -6.62
N SER A 165 2.80 -15.78 -7.74
CA SER A 165 2.68 -17.18 -8.16
C SER A 165 3.23 -18.14 -7.10
N GLY A 166 2.42 -19.16 -6.77
CA GLY A 166 2.67 -20.09 -5.66
C GLY A 166 1.73 -19.92 -4.47
N SER A 167 0.94 -18.85 -4.37
CA SER A 167 -0.11 -18.73 -3.35
C SER A 167 -1.39 -19.43 -3.81
N SER A 168 -1.48 -20.73 -3.54
CA SER A 168 -2.63 -21.58 -3.93
C SER A 168 -3.93 -21.34 -3.13
N LYS A 169 -3.94 -20.36 -2.23
CA LYS A 169 -5.04 -20.12 -1.28
C LYS A 169 -5.88 -18.86 -1.54
N HIS A 170 -5.51 -18.06 -2.52
CA HIS A 170 -6.19 -16.81 -2.84
C HIS A 170 -6.66 -16.79 -4.29
N ASP A 171 -7.77 -16.11 -4.56
CA ASP A 171 -8.20 -15.80 -5.91
C ASP A 171 -7.10 -15.03 -6.65
N PRO A 172 -6.92 -15.27 -7.96
CA PRO A 172 -5.85 -14.59 -8.71
C PRO A 172 -6.20 -13.12 -8.93
N TYR A 173 -5.54 -12.24 -8.20
CA TYR A 173 -5.61 -10.78 -8.39
C TYR A 173 -4.27 -10.28 -8.95
N SER A 174 -4.30 -9.72 -10.17
CA SER A 174 -3.10 -9.21 -10.84
C SER A 174 -1.90 -10.19 -10.78
N PRO A 175 -2.09 -11.46 -11.16
CA PRO A 175 -1.09 -12.50 -10.91
C PRO A 175 0.22 -12.21 -11.65
N CYS A 176 1.36 -12.43 -10.97
CA CYS A 176 2.68 -12.40 -11.58
C CYS A 176 3.64 -13.38 -10.88
N GLY A 177 4.70 -13.77 -11.59
CA GLY A 177 5.78 -14.58 -11.03
C GLY A 177 6.97 -13.72 -10.56
N ILE A 178 7.83 -14.31 -9.72
CA ILE A 178 9.09 -13.66 -9.30
C ILE A 178 9.94 -13.34 -10.53
N ALA A 179 10.03 -14.27 -11.50
CA ALA A 179 10.79 -14.05 -12.73
C ALA A 179 10.27 -12.88 -13.58
N ASP A 180 8.95 -12.61 -13.54
CA ASP A 180 8.35 -11.48 -14.26
C ASP A 180 8.77 -10.16 -13.59
N LEU A 181 8.78 -10.12 -12.26
CA LEU A 181 9.22 -8.95 -11.48
C LEU A 181 10.73 -8.67 -11.69
N GLU A 182 11.56 -9.73 -11.65
CA GLU A 182 13.00 -9.62 -11.92
C GLU A 182 13.27 -9.16 -13.35
N GLY A 183 12.53 -9.71 -14.33
CA GLY A 183 12.64 -9.37 -15.74
C GLY A 183 12.24 -7.93 -16.06
N HIS A 184 11.39 -7.30 -15.22
CA HIS A 184 11.00 -5.91 -15.39
C HIS A 184 12.16 -4.95 -15.09
N GLY A 185 13.09 -5.33 -14.21
CA GLY A 185 14.34 -4.62 -13.98
C GLY A 185 14.28 -3.50 -12.93
N PHE A 186 13.26 -3.45 -12.07
CA PHE A 186 13.26 -2.58 -10.90
C PHE A 186 14.19 -3.11 -9.80
N ASP A 187 14.70 -2.20 -8.98
CA ASP A 187 15.63 -2.52 -7.89
C ASP A 187 14.92 -3.07 -6.66
N TYR A 188 13.66 -2.67 -6.45
CA TYR A 188 12.81 -3.13 -5.34
C TYR A 188 11.34 -3.19 -5.76
N TRP A 189 10.66 -4.22 -5.30
CA TRP A 189 9.21 -4.35 -5.42
C TRP A 189 8.55 -4.34 -4.04
N ALA A 190 7.72 -3.33 -3.78
CA ALA A 190 6.82 -3.28 -2.64
C ALA A 190 5.51 -4.00 -3.01
N LEU A 191 5.33 -5.21 -2.48
CA LEU A 191 4.19 -6.08 -2.80
C LEU A 191 3.17 -6.09 -1.66
N GLY A 192 1.89 -6.20 -2.01
CA GLY A 192 0.76 -6.43 -1.10
C GLY A 192 -0.10 -7.60 -1.56
N HIS A 193 -1.22 -7.86 -0.86
CA HIS A 193 -2.22 -8.90 -1.08
C HIS A 193 -1.97 -10.20 -0.31
N ILE A 194 -0.75 -10.66 -0.21
CA ILE A 194 -0.43 -11.89 0.51
C ILE A 194 -0.07 -11.52 1.95
N HIS A 195 -0.93 -11.84 2.92
CA HIS A 195 -0.78 -11.46 4.33
C HIS A 195 0.36 -12.21 5.06
N VAL A 196 1.19 -12.95 4.33
CA VAL A 196 2.38 -13.62 4.86
C VAL A 196 3.63 -12.86 4.42
N ARG A 197 4.36 -12.32 5.39
CA ARG A 197 5.63 -11.62 5.10
C ARG A 197 6.63 -12.59 4.48
N SER A 198 7.11 -12.24 3.31
CA SER A 198 8.20 -12.95 2.63
C SER A 198 9.18 -11.95 2.01
N VAL A 199 10.42 -12.39 1.81
CA VAL A 199 11.46 -11.62 1.13
C VAL A 199 12.03 -12.52 0.03
N HIS A 200 11.98 -12.01 -1.19
CA HIS A 200 12.56 -12.66 -2.36
C HIS A 200 13.70 -11.79 -2.85
N SER A 201 14.90 -12.33 -2.96
CA SER A 201 16.08 -11.61 -3.45
C SER A 201 16.68 -12.33 -4.64
N LYS A 202 17.28 -11.59 -5.58
CA LYS A 202 18.17 -12.18 -6.56
C LYS A 202 19.31 -12.88 -5.83
N SER A 203 19.49 -14.18 -6.13
CA SER A 203 20.66 -14.96 -5.71
C SER A 203 21.90 -14.52 -6.49
#